data_57a4f4c5fc9ac9ad4fc61f8e6377db74
#
_entry.id   57a4f4c5fc9ac9ad4fc61f8e6377db74
#
_cell.length_a   1.000
_cell.length_b   1.000
_cell.length_c   1.000
_cell.angle_alpha   90.00
_cell.angle_beta   90.00
_cell.angle_gamma   90.00
#
_symmetry.space_group_name_H-M   'P 1'
#
loop_
_entity.id
_entity.type
_entity.pdbx_description
1 polymer ?
#
loop_
_entity_poly.entity_id
_entity_poly.type
_entity_poly.pdbx_seq_one_letter_code
_entity_poly.pdbx_strand_id
1 'polypeptide(L)'
;MTPAHFDTLALAAIASGLTNPRKTFDTTKLAELAESIKASGVHQPILVRPLPGSRVADTDRGVTHEIIAGERRYRASQMAGLQSIPAMIRDMSDEQVLECQLIENLQRDDLTELEEAEGYQTLMQTSAITIDALAAKIGKSRSYVFGRFKLLDLCTEAREALRSSDIDFSRALLLARIPDHKLQIDALKSLAAKSYGGDPNMGYRAAAAHIQSEFMLHLDRARFKITD
;
A
#
# COMPACT_ATOMS: atom_id res chain seq x y z
N MET A 1 -5.72 25.91 -0.21
CA MET A 1 -5.05 25.08 0.82
C MET A 1 -4.35 26.01 1.78
N THR A 2 -4.69 25.95 3.06
CA THR A 2 -3.97 26.69 4.11
C THR A 2 -2.52 26.21 4.14
N PRO A 3 -1.52 27.11 4.16
CA PRO A 3 -0.12 26.70 4.23
C PRO A 3 0.13 25.93 5.53
N ALA A 4 0.90 24.85 5.42
CA ALA A 4 1.34 24.13 6.60
C ALA A 4 2.25 25.03 7.45
N HIS A 5 2.08 25.00 8.78
CA HIS A 5 2.97 25.70 9.70
C HIS A 5 3.50 24.73 10.76
N PHE A 6 4.66 25.06 11.31
CA PHE A 6 5.28 24.29 12.37
C PHE A 6 4.98 24.91 13.73
N ASP A 7 4.68 24.05 14.70
CA ASP A 7 4.46 24.45 16.10
C ASP A 7 4.88 23.31 17.04
N THR A 8 4.95 23.60 18.33
CA THR A 8 5.16 22.62 19.37
C THR A 8 3.86 22.45 20.16
N LEU A 9 3.25 21.28 20.02
CA LEU A 9 1.97 20.98 20.64
C LEU A 9 2.13 20.15 21.92
N ALA A 10 1.32 20.45 22.93
CA ALA A 10 1.22 19.58 24.12
C ALA A 10 0.70 18.19 23.72
N LEU A 11 1.32 17.12 24.20
CA LEU A 11 0.88 15.75 23.89
C LEU A 11 -0.56 15.50 24.33
N ALA A 12 -1.00 16.12 25.44
CA ALA A 12 -2.39 16.03 25.91
C ALA A 12 -3.41 16.68 24.95
N ALA A 13 -2.97 17.62 24.10
CA ALA A 13 -3.82 18.30 23.14
C ALA A 13 -3.97 17.54 21.79
N ILE A 14 -3.37 16.35 21.68
CA ILE A 14 -3.31 15.59 20.45
C ILE A 14 -4.01 14.25 20.65
N ALA A 15 -4.90 13.87 19.71
CA ALA A 15 -5.51 12.55 19.65
C ALA A 15 -4.97 11.71 18.49
N SER A 16 -4.95 10.40 18.67
CA SER A 16 -4.67 9.45 17.58
C SER A 16 -5.74 9.54 16.48
N GLY A 17 -5.33 9.42 15.22
CA GLY A 17 -6.23 9.38 14.07
C GLY A 17 -7.08 8.11 14.08
N LEU A 18 -8.38 8.25 13.77
CA LEU A 18 -9.33 7.12 13.73
C LEU A 18 -9.05 6.20 12.53
N THR A 19 -8.56 6.76 11.43
CA THR A 19 -8.32 6.07 10.16
C THR A 19 -6.91 5.48 10.05
N ASN A 20 -6.10 5.55 11.11
CA ASN A 20 -4.74 5.01 11.09
C ASN A 20 -4.75 3.51 10.76
N PRO A 21 -4.15 3.07 9.62
CA PRO A 21 -4.14 1.67 9.22
C PRO A 21 -3.32 0.78 10.17
N ARG A 22 -2.32 1.36 10.84
CA ARG A 22 -1.49 0.62 11.81
C ARG A 22 -2.16 0.57 13.17
N LYS A 23 -2.73 -0.57 13.52
CA LYS A 23 -3.37 -0.81 14.83
C LYS A 23 -2.45 -1.52 15.84
N THR A 24 -1.46 -2.26 15.35
CA THR A 24 -0.50 -3.00 16.17
C THR A 24 0.88 -2.35 16.11
N PHE A 25 1.51 -2.20 17.25
CA PHE A 25 2.84 -1.63 17.38
C PHE A 25 3.73 -2.62 18.13
N ASP A 26 4.90 -2.90 17.56
CA ASP A 26 5.94 -3.68 18.22
C ASP A 26 6.43 -2.88 19.44
N THR A 27 6.20 -3.42 20.61
CA THR A 27 6.51 -2.76 21.89
C THR A 27 8.01 -2.58 22.09
N THR A 28 8.84 -3.53 21.63
CA THR A 28 10.30 -3.44 21.73
C THR A 28 10.84 -2.30 20.90
N LYS A 29 10.44 -2.26 19.62
CA LYS A 29 10.84 -1.18 18.69
C LYS A 29 10.28 0.19 19.10
N LEU A 30 9.16 0.21 19.82
CA LEU A 30 8.61 1.46 20.34
C LEU A 30 9.39 1.95 21.55
N ALA A 31 9.82 1.05 22.45
CA ALA A 31 10.67 1.37 23.58
C ALA A 31 12.05 1.88 23.14
N GLU A 32 12.69 1.25 22.17
CA GLU A 32 13.95 1.73 21.56
C GLU A 32 13.81 3.16 21.02
N LEU A 33 12.70 3.44 20.31
CA LEU A 33 12.41 4.78 19.83
C LEU A 33 12.19 5.78 20.97
N ALA A 34 11.54 5.37 22.05
CA ALA A 34 11.31 6.22 23.21
C ALA A 34 12.64 6.60 23.92
N GLU A 35 13.57 5.65 24.07
CA GLU A 35 14.91 5.96 24.62
C GLU A 35 15.69 6.90 23.69
N SER A 36 15.64 6.69 22.39
CA SER A 36 16.25 7.61 21.42
C SER A 36 15.65 9.02 21.52
N ILE A 37 14.33 9.14 21.62
CA ILE A 37 13.63 10.43 21.77
C ILE A 37 13.98 11.09 23.10
N LYS A 38 14.13 10.33 24.18
CA LYS A 38 14.55 10.83 25.49
C LYS A 38 15.97 11.41 25.46
N ALA A 39 16.86 10.78 24.69
CA ALA A 39 18.25 11.20 24.57
C ALA A 39 18.48 12.40 23.66
N SER A 40 17.76 12.47 22.53
CA SER A 40 18.05 13.42 21.44
C SER A 40 16.86 14.25 20.98
N GLY A 41 15.67 14.05 21.59
CA GLY A 41 14.44 14.72 21.18
C GLY A 41 13.80 14.14 19.93
N VAL A 42 12.74 14.78 19.47
CA VAL A 42 12.01 14.40 18.24
C VAL A 42 12.56 15.20 17.06
N HIS A 43 13.35 14.56 16.22
CA HIS A 43 13.97 15.23 15.05
C HIS A 43 12.99 15.48 13.90
N GLN A 44 12.02 14.60 13.71
CA GLN A 44 11.01 14.71 12.67
C GLN A 44 9.66 15.08 13.27
N PRO A 45 9.06 16.23 12.93
CA PRO A 45 7.72 16.60 13.40
C PRO A 45 6.68 15.54 13.03
N ILE A 46 5.64 15.40 13.83
CA ILE A 46 4.43 14.67 13.44
C ILE A 46 3.57 15.56 12.55
N LEU A 47 2.74 14.96 11.69
CA LEU A 47 1.75 15.67 10.90
C LEU A 47 0.38 15.59 11.60
N VAL A 48 -0.22 16.74 11.86
CA VAL A 48 -1.52 16.84 12.51
C VAL A 48 -2.45 17.78 11.77
N ARG A 49 -3.75 17.67 12.01
CA ARG A 49 -4.75 18.66 11.61
C ARG A 49 -5.52 19.20 12.84
N PRO A 50 -6.17 20.35 12.74
CA PRO A 50 -7.19 20.75 13.71
C PRO A 50 -8.22 19.63 13.87
N LEU A 51 -8.73 19.45 15.08
CA LEU A 51 -9.70 18.40 15.38
C LEU A 51 -10.97 18.61 14.53
N PRO A 52 -11.41 17.62 13.74
CA PRO A 52 -12.59 17.78 12.89
C PRO A 52 -13.86 17.86 13.75
N GLY A 53 -14.89 18.56 13.22
CA GLY A 53 -16.18 18.74 13.91
C GLY A 53 -16.89 17.41 14.28
N SER A 54 -16.58 16.33 13.57
CA SER A 54 -17.06 14.96 13.90
C SER A 54 -16.52 14.42 15.24
N ARG A 55 -15.48 15.06 15.81
CA ARG A 55 -14.82 14.68 17.07
C ARG A 55 -14.98 15.69 18.19
N VAL A 56 -16.05 16.50 18.17
CA VAL A 56 -16.33 17.53 19.19
C VAL A 56 -16.29 16.98 20.63
N ALA A 57 -16.68 15.72 20.86
CA ALA A 57 -16.61 15.09 22.18
C ALA A 57 -15.17 14.97 22.74
N ASP A 58 -14.14 15.01 21.91
CA ASP A 58 -12.75 15.00 22.35
C ASP A 58 -12.27 16.39 22.81
N THR A 59 -12.94 17.47 22.40
CA THR A 59 -12.61 18.83 22.84
C THR A 59 -12.83 19.05 24.33
N ASP A 60 -13.80 18.36 24.93
CA ASP A 60 -14.07 18.40 26.38
C ASP A 60 -12.89 17.86 27.20
N ARG A 61 -12.00 17.09 26.56
CA ARG A 61 -10.75 16.57 27.14
C ARG A 61 -9.54 17.46 26.87
N GLY A 62 -9.73 18.63 26.28
CA GLY A 62 -8.65 19.54 25.90
C GLY A 62 -7.91 19.16 24.62
N VAL A 63 -8.43 18.21 23.83
CA VAL A 63 -7.84 17.82 22.56
C VAL A 63 -8.18 18.84 21.50
N THR A 64 -7.18 19.31 20.78
CA THR A 64 -7.32 20.34 19.72
C THR A 64 -6.89 19.86 18.34
N HIS A 65 -6.12 18.77 18.29
CA HIS A 65 -5.55 18.26 17.05
C HIS A 65 -5.66 16.75 16.95
N GLU A 66 -5.67 16.25 15.73
CA GLU A 66 -5.67 14.82 15.37
C GLU A 66 -4.44 14.47 14.54
N ILE A 67 -3.80 13.31 14.85
CA ILE A 67 -2.64 12.82 14.12
C ILE A 67 -3.06 12.30 12.74
N ILE A 68 -2.41 12.81 11.70
CA ILE A 68 -2.47 12.29 10.32
C ILE A 68 -1.36 11.26 10.11
N ALA A 69 -0.11 11.62 10.45
CA ALA A 69 1.07 10.76 10.32
C ALA A 69 2.05 10.97 11.49
N GLY A 70 2.76 9.90 11.87
CA GLY A 70 3.75 9.95 12.95
C GLY A 70 3.28 9.36 14.28
N GLU A 71 2.25 8.52 14.31
CA GLU A 71 1.71 7.86 15.51
C GLU A 71 2.79 7.19 16.37
N ARG A 72 3.80 6.53 15.77
CA ARG A 72 4.90 5.92 16.54
C ARG A 72 5.71 6.95 17.31
N ARG A 73 6.01 8.11 16.70
CA ARG A 73 6.74 9.21 17.37
C ARG A 73 5.93 9.79 18.50
N TYR A 74 4.63 9.97 18.31
CA TYR A 74 3.72 10.43 19.35
C TYR A 74 3.72 9.48 20.57
N ARG A 75 3.49 8.18 20.34
CA ARG A 75 3.49 7.16 21.43
C ARG A 75 4.84 7.03 22.11
N ALA A 76 5.92 7.03 21.35
CA ALA A 76 7.26 6.99 21.90
C ALA A 76 7.59 8.25 22.72
N SER A 77 7.09 9.43 22.33
CA SER A 77 7.23 10.66 23.11
C SER A 77 6.46 10.60 24.43
N GLN A 78 5.27 10.01 24.44
CA GLN A 78 4.53 9.74 25.69
C GLN A 78 5.31 8.79 26.61
N MET A 79 5.85 7.69 26.07
CA MET A 79 6.68 6.74 26.84
C MET A 79 7.97 7.39 27.37
N ALA A 80 8.57 8.31 26.60
CA ALA A 80 9.74 9.09 27.02
C ALA A 80 9.43 10.15 28.08
N GLY A 81 8.15 10.38 28.40
CA GLY A 81 7.72 11.36 29.42
C GLY A 81 7.76 12.82 28.94
N LEU A 82 7.81 13.05 27.63
CA LEU A 82 7.75 14.43 27.08
C LEU A 82 6.38 15.06 27.34
N GLN A 83 6.34 16.37 27.51
CA GLN A 83 5.10 17.12 27.66
C GLN A 83 4.57 17.65 26.32
N SER A 84 5.45 17.84 25.35
CA SER A 84 5.14 18.39 24.04
C SER A 84 5.95 17.74 22.94
N ILE A 85 5.48 17.89 21.69
CA ILE A 85 6.10 17.32 20.49
C ILE A 85 6.07 18.34 19.35
N PRO A 86 7.14 18.45 18.54
CA PRO A 86 7.10 19.26 17.32
C PRO A 86 6.10 18.67 16.32
N ALA A 87 5.25 19.53 15.79
CA ALA A 87 4.18 19.17 14.88
C ALA A 87 4.16 20.08 13.66
N MET A 88 3.82 19.52 12.50
CA MET A 88 3.43 20.25 11.32
C MET A 88 1.90 20.24 11.26
N ILE A 89 1.29 21.40 11.38
CA ILE A 89 -0.16 21.56 11.38
C ILE A 89 -0.61 21.87 9.96
N ARG A 90 -1.57 21.10 9.46
CA ARG A 90 -2.17 21.31 8.15
C ARG A 90 -3.67 21.09 8.23
N ASP A 91 -4.44 22.06 7.76
CA ASP A 91 -5.88 21.89 7.62
C ASP A 91 -6.18 20.96 6.44
N MET A 92 -6.86 19.85 6.70
CA MET A 92 -7.14 18.80 5.73
C MET A 92 -8.53 18.20 5.98
N SER A 93 -9.27 17.94 4.88
CA SER A 93 -10.53 17.19 4.95
C SER A 93 -10.28 15.70 5.28
N ASP A 94 -11.34 14.95 5.63
CA ASP A 94 -11.24 13.53 5.92
C ASP A 94 -10.71 12.74 4.72
N GLU A 95 -11.12 13.11 3.49
CA GLU A 95 -10.65 12.50 2.25
C GLU A 95 -9.15 12.77 2.03
N GLN A 96 -8.70 13.99 2.30
CA GLN A 96 -7.28 14.36 2.17
C GLN A 96 -6.40 13.65 3.21
N VAL A 97 -6.91 13.45 4.42
CA VAL A 97 -6.23 12.66 5.47
C VAL A 97 -6.09 11.22 5.04
N LEU A 98 -7.17 10.60 4.57
CA LEU A 98 -7.16 9.21 4.10
C LEU A 98 -6.20 9.04 2.92
N GLU A 99 -6.23 9.94 1.96
CA GLU A 99 -5.29 9.96 0.83
C GLU A 99 -3.83 10.05 1.30
N CYS A 100 -3.53 10.97 2.22
CA CYS A 100 -2.20 11.15 2.77
C CYS A 100 -1.69 9.87 3.48
N GLN A 101 -2.54 9.24 4.27
CA GLN A 101 -2.23 8.00 4.97
C GLN A 101 -2.02 6.81 4.01
N LEU A 102 -2.83 6.72 2.95
CA LEU A 102 -2.65 5.71 1.91
C LEU A 102 -1.32 5.89 1.17
N ILE A 103 -0.97 7.13 0.79
CA ILE A 103 0.30 7.42 0.11
C ILE A 103 1.49 7.11 1.03
N GLU A 104 1.45 7.52 2.31
CA GLU A 104 2.51 7.22 3.28
C GLU A 104 2.70 5.71 3.43
N ASN A 105 1.60 4.96 3.55
CA ASN A 105 1.67 3.50 3.64
C ASN A 105 2.23 2.85 2.37
N LEU A 106 1.90 3.39 1.18
CA LEU A 106 2.40 2.91 -0.11
C LEU A 106 3.89 3.25 -0.36
N GLN A 107 4.47 4.15 0.41
CA GLN A 107 5.90 4.49 0.34
C GLN A 107 6.76 3.59 1.24
N ARG A 108 6.20 2.57 1.87
CA ARG A 108 6.95 1.60 2.67
C ARG A 108 7.72 0.65 1.76
N ASP A 109 8.97 0.36 2.13
CA ASP A 109 9.87 -0.53 1.36
C ASP A 109 9.54 -2.02 1.52
N ASP A 110 8.68 -2.39 2.48
CA ASP A 110 8.35 -3.77 2.84
C ASP A 110 7.01 -4.28 2.27
N LEU A 111 6.41 -3.54 1.35
CA LEU A 111 5.16 -3.96 0.68
C LEU A 111 5.41 -5.04 -0.38
N THR A 112 4.57 -6.05 -0.37
CA THR A 112 4.49 -7.01 -1.46
C THR A 112 3.84 -6.39 -2.70
N GLU A 113 4.06 -6.99 -3.87
CA GLU A 113 3.45 -6.53 -5.13
C GLU A 113 1.92 -6.51 -5.10
N LEU A 114 1.32 -7.45 -4.38
CA LEU A 114 -0.14 -7.52 -4.20
C LEU A 114 -0.65 -6.43 -3.26
N GLU A 115 0.06 -6.15 -2.16
CA GLU A 115 -0.29 -5.07 -1.25
C GLU A 115 -0.17 -3.71 -1.93
N GLU A 116 0.85 -3.49 -2.77
CA GLU A 116 0.93 -2.31 -3.62
C GLU A 116 -0.28 -2.20 -4.55
N ALA A 117 -0.65 -3.30 -5.23
CA ALA A 117 -1.78 -3.32 -6.17
C ALA A 117 -3.11 -2.97 -5.47
N GLU A 118 -3.38 -3.58 -4.32
CA GLU A 118 -4.58 -3.34 -3.49
C GLU A 118 -4.60 -1.90 -2.96
N GLY A 119 -3.45 -1.39 -2.51
CA GLY A 119 -3.31 0.00 -2.05
C GLY A 119 -3.53 1.01 -3.16
N TYR A 120 -2.99 0.76 -4.37
CA TYR A 120 -3.23 1.60 -5.54
C TYR A 120 -4.70 1.62 -5.95
N GLN A 121 -5.37 0.46 -5.93
CA GLN A 121 -6.80 0.37 -6.20
C GLN A 121 -7.62 1.19 -5.19
N THR A 122 -7.32 1.05 -3.92
CA THR A 122 -7.99 1.79 -2.84
C THR A 122 -7.80 3.29 -3.02
N LEU A 123 -6.56 3.74 -3.31
CA LEU A 123 -6.26 5.16 -3.50
C LEU A 123 -6.99 5.74 -4.71
N MET A 124 -7.05 5.00 -5.84
CA MET A 124 -7.81 5.44 -7.02
C MET A 124 -9.31 5.56 -6.75
N GLN A 125 -9.89 4.60 -6.02
CA GLN A 125 -11.31 4.62 -5.68
C GLN A 125 -11.65 5.76 -4.72
N THR A 126 -10.80 5.99 -3.71
CA THR A 126 -11.03 7.02 -2.68
C THR A 126 -10.86 8.43 -3.24
N SER A 127 -9.82 8.64 -4.06
CA SER A 127 -9.49 9.98 -4.58
C SER A 127 -10.04 10.25 -5.99
N ALA A 128 -10.74 9.29 -6.61
CA ALA A 128 -11.28 9.37 -7.97
C ALA A 128 -10.24 9.85 -9.01
N ILE A 129 -8.98 9.40 -8.87
CA ILE A 129 -7.86 9.81 -9.74
C ILE A 129 -7.59 8.80 -10.84
N THR A 130 -6.97 9.25 -11.93
CA THR A 130 -6.51 8.40 -13.03
C THR A 130 -5.21 7.67 -12.69
N ILE A 131 -4.88 6.63 -13.46
CA ILE A 131 -3.59 5.91 -13.33
C ILE A 131 -2.40 6.87 -13.50
N ASP A 132 -2.49 7.83 -14.41
CA ASP A 132 -1.41 8.80 -14.64
C ASP A 132 -1.21 9.74 -13.44
N ALA A 133 -2.30 10.22 -12.84
CA ALA A 133 -2.27 11.03 -11.64
C ALA A 133 -1.73 10.23 -10.44
N LEU A 134 -2.14 8.95 -10.29
CA LEU A 134 -1.61 8.05 -9.28
C LEU A 134 -0.10 7.86 -9.45
N ALA A 135 0.36 7.51 -10.66
CA ALA A 135 1.78 7.29 -10.96
C ALA A 135 2.63 8.53 -10.61
N ALA A 136 2.15 9.73 -10.96
CA ALA A 136 2.80 10.98 -10.59
C ALA A 136 2.86 11.19 -9.07
N LYS A 137 1.77 10.90 -8.34
CA LYS A 137 1.70 11.06 -6.88
C LYS A 137 2.66 10.15 -6.12
N ILE A 138 2.82 8.90 -6.56
CA ILE A 138 3.70 7.92 -5.90
C ILE A 138 5.12 7.89 -6.47
N GLY A 139 5.43 8.70 -7.50
CA GLY A 139 6.76 8.79 -8.11
C GLY A 139 7.15 7.53 -8.90
N LYS A 140 6.18 6.80 -9.48
CA LYS A 140 6.40 5.59 -10.29
C LYS A 140 5.99 5.81 -11.74
N SER A 141 6.48 4.96 -12.65
CA SER A 141 6.02 5.00 -14.04
C SER A 141 4.60 4.45 -14.18
N ARG A 142 3.86 4.92 -15.20
CA ARG A 142 2.55 4.36 -15.55
C ARG A 142 2.59 2.84 -15.76
N SER A 143 3.63 2.35 -16.45
CA SER A 143 3.80 0.92 -16.72
C SER A 143 4.00 0.11 -15.45
N TYR A 144 4.71 0.66 -14.46
CA TYR A 144 4.87 0.05 -13.14
C TYR A 144 3.52 -0.12 -12.44
N VAL A 145 2.74 0.97 -12.35
CA VAL A 145 1.42 0.96 -11.72
C VAL A 145 0.48 0.00 -12.45
N PHE A 146 0.46 0.04 -13.78
CA PHE A 146 -0.37 -0.86 -14.58
C PHE A 146 -0.02 -2.34 -14.38
N GLY A 147 1.28 -2.67 -14.26
CA GLY A 147 1.73 -4.02 -13.94
C GLY A 147 1.21 -4.51 -12.57
N ARG A 148 1.19 -3.63 -11.56
CA ARG A 148 0.60 -3.95 -10.25
C ARG A 148 -0.90 -4.19 -10.36
N PHE A 149 -1.64 -3.33 -11.06
CA PHE A 149 -3.08 -3.52 -11.27
C PHE A 149 -3.42 -4.86 -11.92
N LYS A 150 -2.57 -5.33 -12.85
CA LYS A 150 -2.78 -6.63 -13.49
C LYS A 150 -2.76 -7.81 -12.50
N LEU A 151 -2.08 -7.69 -11.37
CA LEU A 151 -2.12 -8.72 -10.33
C LEU A 151 -3.50 -8.88 -9.68
N LEU A 152 -4.35 -7.88 -9.76
CA LEU A 152 -5.72 -7.94 -9.25
C LEU A 152 -6.62 -8.86 -10.10
N ASP A 153 -6.21 -9.17 -11.33
CA ASP A 153 -6.90 -10.11 -12.22
C ASP A 153 -6.55 -11.59 -11.91
N LEU A 154 -5.66 -11.85 -10.93
CA LEU A 154 -5.27 -13.21 -10.53
C LEU A 154 -6.35 -13.88 -9.68
N CYS A 155 -6.54 -15.19 -9.89
CA CYS A 155 -7.30 -16.05 -8.99
C CYS A 155 -6.61 -16.18 -7.62
N THR A 156 -7.35 -16.66 -6.62
CA THR A 156 -6.85 -16.77 -5.24
C THR A 156 -5.59 -17.61 -5.14
N GLU A 157 -5.55 -18.77 -5.82
CA GLU A 157 -4.43 -19.69 -5.81
C GLU A 157 -3.16 -19.08 -6.43
N ALA A 158 -3.32 -18.29 -7.50
CA ALA A 158 -2.19 -17.60 -8.12
C ALA A 158 -1.66 -16.46 -7.24
N ARG A 159 -2.53 -15.76 -6.49
CA ARG A 159 -2.12 -14.76 -5.50
C ARG A 159 -1.36 -15.42 -4.34
N GLU A 160 -1.82 -16.57 -3.87
CA GLU A 160 -1.12 -17.32 -2.83
C GLU A 160 0.25 -17.81 -3.30
N ALA A 161 0.36 -18.36 -4.51
CA ALA A 161 1.62 -18.77 -5.10
C ALA A 161 2.62 -17.60 -5.27
N LEU A 162 2.12 -16.39 -5.55
CA LEU A 162 2.97 -15.19 -5.58
C LEU A 162 3.43 -14.80 -4.17
N ARG A 163 2.54 -14.84 -3.16
CA ARG A 163 2.89 -14.54 -1.75
C ARG A 163 3.90 -15.53 -1.18
N SER A 164 3.79 -16.81 -1.51
CA SER A 164 4.72 -17.87 -1.07
C SER A 164 6.01 -17.91 -1.90
N SER A 165 6.14 -17.05 -2.92
CA SER A 165 7.27 -17.05 -3.87
C SER A 165 7.41 -18.36 -4.69
N ASP A 166 6.33 -19.11 -4.88
CA ASP A 166 6.30 -20.26 -5.78
C ASP A 166 6.30 -19.83 -7.25
N ILE A 167 5.79 -18.66 -7.54
CA ILE A 167 5.94 -17.95 -8.80
C ILE A 167 6.49 -16.54 -8.55
N ASP A 168 7.25 -16.02 -9.51
CA ASP A 168 7.71 -14.63 -9.51
C ASP A 168 6.67 -13.67 -10.13
N PHE A 169 6.90 -12.37 -9.97
CA PHE A 169 6.06 -11.31 -10.53
C PHE A 169 5.85 -11.46 -12.05
N SER A 170 6.89 -11.86 -12.79
CA SER A 170 6.80 -11.98 -14.24
C SER A 170 5.86 -13.11 -14.66
N ARG A 171 5.90 -14.25 -13.95
CA ARG A 171 4.96 -15.36 -14.16
C ARG A 171 3.54 -15.02 -13.73
N ALA A 172 3.40 -14.31 -12.62
CA ALA A 172 2.11 -13.80 -12.17
C ALA A 172 1.45 -12.91 -13.24
N LEU A 173 2.22 -12.04 -13.90
CA LEU A 173 1.72 -11.23 -15.03
C LEU A 173 1.31 -12.06 -16.24
N LEU A 174 1.97 -13.19 -16.52
CA LEU A 174 1.53 -14.10 -17.58
C LEU A 174 0.19 -14.74 -17.24
N LEU A 175 0.00 -15.19 -15.99
CA LEU A 175 -1.27 -15.76 -15.52
C LEU A 175 -2.40 -14.73 -15.58
N ALA A 176 -2.13 -13.50 -15.16
CA ALA A 176 -3.11 -12.39 -15.18
C ALA A 176 -3.61 -12.03 -16.59
N ARG A 177 -2.98 -12.53 -17.65
CA ARG A 177 -3.48 -12.38 -19.03
C ARG A 177 -4.62 -13.35 -19.37
N ILE A 178 -4.78 -14.41 -18.59
CA ILE A 178 -5.82 -15.43 -18.79
C ILE A 178 -7.11 -14.95 -18.10
N PRO A 179 -8.20 -14.69 -18.85
CA PRO A 179 -9.42 -14.14 -18.23
C PRO A 179 -10.17 -15.14 -17.35
N ASP A 180 -10.06 -16.45 -17.64
CA ASP A 180 -10.76 -17.50 -16.91
C ASP A 180 -9.91 -18.01 -15.74
N HIS A 181 -10.44 -17.87 -14.51
CA HIS A 181 -9.74 -18.28 -13.30
C HIS A 181 -9.47 -19.80 -13.21
N LYS A 182 -10.32 -20.65 -13.83
CA LYS A 182 -10.06 -22.10 -13.88
C LYS A 182 -8.84 -22.41 -14.73
N LEU A 183 -8.75 -21.74 -15.89
CA LEU A 183 -7.59 -21.85 -16.76
C LEU A 183 -6.33 -21.24 -16.11
N GLN A 184 -6.46 -20.21 -15.28
CA GLN A 184 -5.34 -19.69 -14.50
C GLN A 184 -4.79 -20.75 -13.53
N ILE A 185 -5.67 -21.51 -12.85
CA ILE A 185 -5.25 -22.58 -11.93
C ILE A 185 -4.51 -23.68 -12.68
N ASP A 186 -4.97 -24.08 -13.86
CA ASP A 186 -4.29 -25.12 -14.66
C ASP A 186 -2.94 -24.61 -15.21
N ALA A 187 -2.90 -23.38 -15.66
CA ALA A 187 -1.66 -22.73 -16.08
C ALA A 187 -0.66 -22.57 -14.91
N LEU A 188 -1.15 -22.22 -13.72
CA LEU A 188 -0.32 -22.12 -12.51
C LEU A 188 0.41 -23.42 -12.21
N LYS A 189 -0.26 -24.59 -12.31
CA LYS A 189 0.38 -25.92 -12.10
C LYS A 189 1.58 -26.12 -13.00
N SER A 190 1.48 -25.69 -14.26
CA SER A 190 2.57 -25.79 -15.24
C SER A 190 3.73 -24.84 -14.94
N LEU A 191 3.41 -23.59 -14.47
CA LEU A 191 4.41 -22.57 -14.22
C LEU A 191 5.09 -22.69 -12.84
N ALA A 192 4.39 -23.23 -11.84
CA ALA A 192 4.92 -23.46 -10.49
C ALA A 192 5.76 -24.74 -10.40
N ALA A 193 5.73 -25.61 -11.41
CA ALA A 193 6.55 -26.82 -11.43
C ALA A 193 8.04 -26.48 -11.34
N LYS A 194 8.74 -27.04 -10.35
CA LYS A 194 10.17 -26.84 -10.11
C LYS A 194 10.98 -28.01 -10.65
N SER A 195 12.17 -27.75 -11.16
CA SER A 195 13.15 -28.79 -11.52
C SER A 195 13.72 -29.47 -10.26
N TYR A 196 14.45 -30.56 -10.42
CA TYR A 196 15.09 -31.26 -9.32
C TYR A 196 16.04 -30.40 -8.47
N GLY A 197 16.53 -29.28 -9.02
CA GLY A 197 17.38 -28.29 -8.33
C GLY A 197 16.60 -27.14 -7.65
N GLY A 198 15.26 -27.16 -7.66
CA GLY A 198 14.43 -26.09 -7.08
C GLY A 198 14.19 -24.90 -8.01
N ASP A 199 14.86 -24.84 -9.15
CA ASP A 199 14.64 -23.79 -10.15
C ASP A 199 13.34 -24.04 -10.94
N PRO A 200 12.69 -22.98 -11.47
CA PRO A 200 11.53 -23.15 -12.33
C PRO A 200 11.85 -24.03 -13.54
N ASN A 201 11.03 -25.04 -13.80
CA ASN A 201 11.21 -25.94 -14.96
C ASN A 201 11.22 -25.20 -16.31
N MET A 202 10.64 -24.01 -16.34
CA MET A 202 10.41 -23.26 -17.57
C MET A 202 10.93 -21.84 -17.43
N GLY A 203 11.87 -21.44 -18.29
CA GLY A 203 12.31 -20.05 -18.37
C GLY A 203 11.17 -19.13 -18.86
N TYR A 204 11.26 -17.82 -18.57
CA TYR A 204 10.19 -16.84 -18.88
C TYR A 204 9.69 -16.90 -20.33
N ARG A 205 10.59 -16.99 -21.33
CA ARG A 205 10.19 -17.06 -22.74
C ARG A 205 9.37 -18.33 -23.06
N ALA A 206 9.79 -19.46 -22.52
CA ALA A 206 9.06 -20.72 -22.69
C ALA A 206 7.71 -20.68 -21.97
N ALA A 207 7.67 -20.11 -20.75
CA ALA A 207 6.43 -19.89 -20.01
C ALA A 207 5.45 -18.98 -20.78
N ALA A 208 5.93 -17.90 -21.35
CA ALA A 208 5.12 -16.99 -22.15
C ALA A 208 4.57 -17.67 -23.44
N ALA A 209 5.41 -18.47 -24.12
CA ALA A 209 4.99 -19.24 -25.28
C ALA A 209 3.95 -20.31 -24.91
N HIS A 210 4.16 -21.02 -23.81
CA HIS A 210 3.21 -22.02 -23.29
C HIS A 210 1.85 -21.39 -22.95
N ILE A 211 1.82 -20.29 -22.22
CA ILE A 211 0.57 -19.57 -21.93
C ILE A 211 -0.12 -19.14 -23.23
N GLN A 212 0.63 -18.60 -24.18
CA GLN A 212 0.06 -18.15 -25.45
C GLN A 212 -0.54 -19.33 -26.24
N SER A 213 0.11 -20.50 -26.30
CA SER A 213 -0.34 -21.65 -27.10
C SER A 213 -1.51 -22.40 -26.47
N GLU A 214 -1.51 -22.56 -25.14
CA GLU A 214 -2.43 -23.47 -24.47
C GLU A 214 -3.64 -22.75 -23.84
N PHE A 215 -3.46 -21.50 -23.39
CA PHE A 215 -4.45 -20.81 -22.54
C PHE A 215 -5.01 -19.52 -23.15
N MET A 216 -4.44 -19.04 -24.24
CA MET A 216 -4.95 -17.83 -24.91
C MET A 216 -5.77 -18.20 -26.16
N LEU A 217 -6.77 -17.36 -26.46
CA LEU A 217 -7.58 -17.53 -27.65
C LEU A 217 -6.75 -17.29 -28.91
N HIS A 218 -6.83 -18.24 -29.84
CA HIS A 218 -6.25 -18.14 -31.16
C HIS A 218 -7.34 -17.75 -32.17
N LEU A 219 -7.41 -16.46 -32.51
CA LEU A 219 -8.43 -15.95 -33.44
C LEU A 219 -8.30 -16.54 -34.86
N ASP A 220 -7.09 -16.92 -35.26
CA ASP A 220 -6.80 -17.64 -36.50
C ASP A 220 -7.44 -19.03 -36.58
N ARG A 221 -7.74 -19.63 -35.43
CA ARG A 221 -8.43 -20.94 -35.29
C ARG A 221 -9.93 -20.79 -35.01
N ALA A 222 -10.45 -19.57 -34.94
CA ALA A 222 -11.86 -19.33 -34.71
C ALA A 222 -12.72 -19.86 -35.84
N ARG A 223 -13.84 -20.54 -35.52
CA ARG A 223 -14.78 -21.11 -36.51
C ARG A 223 -15.67 -20.06 -37.16
N PHE A 224 -15.54 -18.78 -36.84
CA PHE A 224 -16.29 -17.67 -37.41
C PHE A 224 -15.33 -16.74 -38.12
N LYS A 225 -15.83 -16.13 -39.22
CA LYS A 225 -15.07 -15.09 -39.90
C LYS A 225 -15.12 -13.82 -39.09
N ILE A 226 -13.94 -13.28 -38.76
CA ILE A 226 -13.81 -11.93 -38.24
C ILE A 226 -14.07 -11.00 -39.44
N THR A 227 -15.22 -10.39 -39.47
CA THR A 227 -15.51 -9.30 -40.44
C THR A 227 -15.13 -7.99 -39.77
N ASP A 228 -14.33 -7.17 -40.49
CA ASP A 228 -13.95 -5.83 -40.12
C ASP A 228 -15.16 -4.94 -39.82
#